data_f72c539c44f1ef5787bd9d8946300eee
#
_entry.id   f72c539c44f1ef5787bd9d8946300eee
#
_cell.length_a   1.000
_cell.length_b   1.000
_cell.length_c   1.000
_cell.angle_alpha   90.00
_cell.angle_beta   90.00
_cell.angle_gamma   90.00
#
_symmetry.space_group_name_H-M   'P 1'
#
loop_
_entity.id
_entity.type
_entity.pdbx_description
1 polymer ?
#
loop_
_entity_poly.entity_id
_entity_poly.type
_entity_poly.pdbx_seq_one_letter_code
_entity_poly.pdbx_strand_id
1 'polypeptide(L)'
;NISISSLINSNNKFENLISDYLSSLGFNEIMNNSLVDSKTNADEKNKVTLINSISLDISSMRTSLLPGMLKSLAYNINRKNKNLKFYEFGSKYEKINDKYNEKKILGILISGNIIDESWYSKNIKFDLYILKNIVLNIFKKFSIKFIEKYNERKISLRYGSDKAIISSVNKSLLSSYEIEEDNVFYATIEL
;
A
#
# COMPACT_ATOMS: atom_id res chain seq x y z
N ASN A 1 -24.59 1.64 32.94
CA ASN A 1 -23.99 0.67 32.02
C ASN A 1 -24.11 1.20 30.60
N ILE A 2 -23.05 1.86 30.12
CA ILE A 2 -22.94 2.27 28.72
C ILE A 2 -22.46 1.02 27.97
N SER A 3 -23.32 0.43 27.14
CA SER A 3 -22.90 -0.68 26.28
C SER A 3 -22.05 -0.14 25.14
N ILE A 4 -20.76 -0.45 25.14
CA ILE A 4 -19.78 -0.07 24.11
C ILE A 4 -20.08 -0.76 22.76
N SER A 5 -20.98 -1.74 22.73
CA SER A 5 -21.30 -2.55 21.55
C SER A 5 -22.05 -1.82 20.41
N SER A 6 -22.56 -0.61 20.63
CA SER A 6 -23.33 0.14 19.61
C SER A 6 -22.48 1.09 18.76
N LEU A 7 -21.17 1.20 18.99
CA LEU A 7 -20.28 2.15 18.30
C LEU A 7 -19.30 1.50 17.31
N ILE A 8 -19.37 0.19 17.11
CA ILE A 8 -18.54 -0.46 16.08
C ILE A 8 -19.19 -0.23 14.71
N ASN A 9 -18.75 0.82 14.04
CA ASN A 9 -19.13 1.12 12.67
C ASN A 9 -18.77 -0.06 11.77
N SER A 10 -19.62 -0.45 10.84
CA SER A 10 -19.40 -1.59 9.92
C SER A 10 -18.07 -1.50 9.17
N ASN A 11 -17.60 -0.28 8.88
CA ASN A 11 -16.31 -0.02 8.23
C ASN A 11 -15.12 -0.44 9.10
N ASN A 12 -15.16 -0.17 10.40
CA ASN A 12 -14.09 -0.58 11.33
C ASN A 12 -14.01 -2.10 11.45
N LYS A 13 -15.14 -2.80 11.38
CA LYS A 13 -15.16 -4.27 11.40
C LYS A 13 -14.48 -4.88 10.18
N PHE A 14 -14.69 -4.29 9.00
CA PHE A 14 -14.05 -4.73 7.76
C PHE A 14 -12.53 -4.55 7.81
N GLU A 15 -12.06 -3.37 8.24
CA GLU A 15 -10.63 -3.07 8.39
C GLU A 15 -9.97 -3.99 9.43
N ASN A 16 -10.60 -4.19 10.57
CA ASN A 16 -10.08 -5.09 11.62
C ASN A 16 -9.91 -6.53 11.10
N LEU A 17 -10.87 -7.06 10.33
CA LEU A 17 -10.75 -8.40 9.75
C LEU A 17 -9.61 -8.52 8.72
N ILE A 18 -9.31 -7.45 7.98
CA ILE A 18 -8.17 -7.41 7.08
C ILE A 18 -6.87 -7.29 7.89
N SER A 19 -6.84 -6.42 8.90
CA SER A 19 -5.69 -6.26 9.80
C SER A 19 -5.33 -7.58 10.48
N ASP A 20 -6.30 -8.29 11.05
CA ASP A 20 -6.10 -9.59 11.68
C ASP A 20 -5.51 -10.60 10.69
N TYR A 21 -6.03 -10.62 9.47
CA TYR A 21 -5.53 -11.51 8.42
C TYR A 21 -4.09 -11.15 8.02
N LEU A 22 -3.79 -9.88 7.73
CA LEU A 22 -2.44 -9.45 7.35
C LEU A 22 -1.44 -9.63 8.50
N SER A 23 -1.82 -9.29 9.73
CA SER A 23 -0.98 -9.49 10.92
C SER A 23 -0.69 -10.98 11.16
N SER A 24 -1.65 -11.88 10.92
CA SER A 24 -1.43 -13.34 11.02
C SER A 24 -0.40 -13.85 9.98
N LEU A 25 -0.21 -13.14 8.86
CA LEU A 25 0.81 -13.42 7.86
C LEU A 25 2.15 -12.71 8.15
N GLY A 26 2.26 -12.03 9.29
CA GLY A 26 3.46 -11.31 9.73
C GLY A 26 3.65 -9.95 9.07
N PHE A 27 2.56 -9.31 8.61
CA PHE A 27 2.61 -7.93 8.17
C PHE A 27 2.55 -6.96 9.36
N ASN A 28 3.27 -5.86 9.25
CA ASN A 28 3.23 -4.76 10.20
C ASN A 28 2.38 -3.62 9.63
N GLU A 29 1.44 -3.12 10.42
CA GLU A 29 0.73 -1.89 10.09
C GLU A 29 1.65 -0.70 10.22
N ILE A 30 1.62 0.19 9.23
CA ILE A 30 2.34 1.45 9.24
C ILE A 30 1.37 2.59 8.99
N MET A 31 1.70 3.76 9.48
CA MET A 31 0.93 4.98 9.26
C MET A 31 1.87 6.09 8.81
N ASN A 32 1.68 6.55 7.57
CA ASN A 32 2.46 7.64 7.00
C ASN A 32 1.64 8.93 6.91
N ASN A 33 2.32 10.07 6.87
CA ASN A 33 1.67 11.37 6.75
C ASN A 33 0.90 11.49 5.44
N SER A 34 -0.31 12.05 5.49
CA SER A 34 -1.13 12.36 4.31
C SER A 34 -0.63 13.60 3.56
N LEU A 35 0.15 14.45 4.22
CA LEU A 35 0.83 15.60 3.61
C LEU A 35 2.22 15.18 3.15
N VAL A 36 2.54 15.49 1.90
CA VAL A 36 3.79 15.11 1.25
C VAL A 36 4.36 16.29 0.46
N ASP A 37 5.62 16.19 0.08
CA ASP A 37 6.23 17.10 -0.88
C ASP A 37 5.48 16.97 -2.23
N SER A 38 5.11 18.10 -2.81
CA SER A 38 4.41 18.16 -4.10
C SER A 38 5.17 17.48 -5.24
N LYS A 39 6.50 17.38 -5.14
CA LYS A 39 7.36 16.70 -6.12
C LYS A 39 7.26 15.18 -6.06
N THR A 40 6.84 14.62 -4.93
CA THR A 40 6.70 13.16 -4.75
C THR A 40 5.39 12.61 -5.30
N ASN A 41 4.43 13.48 -5.63
CA ASN A 41 3.16 13.10 -6.24
C ASN A 41 3.36 12.79 -7.73
N ALA A 42 3.09 11.56 -8.12
CA ALA A 42 3.23 11.11 -9.52
C ALA A 42 2.21 11.78 -10.47
N ASP A 43 1.08 12.26 -9.97
CA ASP A 43 0.01 12.91 -10.74
C ASP A 43 0.03 14.43 -10.49
N GLU A 44 0.80 15.14 -11.31
CA GLU A 44 0.90 16.60 -11.20
C GLU A 44 -0.41 17.34 -11.54
N LYS A 45 -1.28 16.75 -12.38
CA LYS A 45 -2.50 17.40 -12.87
C LYS A 45 -3.62 17.43 -11.86
N ASN A 46 -3.72 16.37 -11.05
CA ASN A 46 -4.83 16.15 -10.13
C ASN A 46 -4.44 16.31 -8.66
N LYS A 47 -3.25 16.83 -8.38
CA LYS A 47 -2.78 17.00 -7.00
C LYS A 47 -3.55 18.09 -6.26
N VAL A 48 -3.79 17.86 -4.98
CA VAL A 48 -4.35 18.85 -4.06
C VAL A 48 -3.20 19.53 -3.35
N THR A 49 -2.97 20.82 -3.63
CA THR A 49 -1.93 21.63 -2.99
C THR A 49 -2.51 22.47 -1.87
N LEU A 50 -1.71 22.67 -0.80
CA LEU A 50 -2.07 23.55 0.30
C LEU A 50 -1.77 25.02 -0.07
N ILE A 51 -2.68 25.91 0.27
CA ILE A 51 -2.51 27.36 0.01
C ILE A 51 -1.40 27.93 0.91
N ASN A 52 -1.34 27.49 2.18
CA ASN A 52 -0.40 27.98 3.20
C ASN A 52 0.36 26.80 3.82
N SER A 53 1.26 26.17 3.05
CA SER A 53 2.09 25.09 3.58
C SER A 53 3.18 25.67 4.50
N ILE A 54 3.41 25.02 5.64
CA ILE A 54 4.45 25.39 6.61
C ILE A 54 5.85 25.12 6.05
N SER A 55 5.99 24.07 5.23
CA SER A 55 7.24 23.72 4.54
C SER A 55 6.95 23.09 3.18
N LEU A 56 7.97 23.04 2.30
CA LEU A 56 7.86 22.39 0.99
C LEU A 56 7.60 20.87 1.12
N ASP A 57 8.11 20.24 2.17
CA ASP A 57 7.99 18.80 2.40
C ASP A 57 6.55 18.33 2.71
N ILE A 58 5.67 19.28 3.06
CA ILE A 58 4.25 19.04 3.39
C ILE A 58 3.33 19.99 2.62
N SER A 59 3.60 20.17 1.34
CA SER A 59 2.93 21.17 0.49
C SER A 59 1.72 20.63 -0.28
N SER A 60 1.51 19.32 -0.31
CA SER A 60 0.37 18.71 -1.02
C SER A 60 -0.17 17.47 -0.31
N MET A 61 -1.43 17.14 -0.61
CA MET A 61 -2.03 15.87 -0.19
C MET A 61 -1.52 14.73 -1.06
N ARG A 62 -1.30 13.54 -0.46
CA ARG A 62 -0.84 12.34 -1.18
C ARG A 62 -1.87 11.83 -2.18
N THR A 63 -1.44 11.47 -3.39
CA THR A 63 -2.26 10.81 -4.41
C THR A 63 -2.14 9.27 -4.34
N SER A 64 -1.18 8.76 -3.56
CA SER A 64 -0.91 7.33 -3.36
C SER A 64 -0.25 7.08 -2.01
N LEU A 65 -0.39 5.87 -1.46
CA LEU A 65 0.34 5.44 -0.24
C LEU A 65 1.79 5.04 -0.55
N LEU A 66 2.08 4.64 -1.79
CA LEU A 66 3.38 4.06 -2.17
C LEU A 66 4.59 4.94 -1.78
N PRO A 67 4.62 6.27 -2.02
CA PRO A 67 5.76 7.10 -1.64
C PRO A 67 6.07 7.07 -0.14
N GLY A 68 5.05 7.13 0.72
CA GLY A 68 5.20 7.02 2.16
C GLY A 68 5.73 5.65 2.58
N MET A 69 5.17 4.59 2.01
CA MET A 69 5.61 3.21 2.28
C MET A 69 7.05 2.96 1.82
N LEU A 70 7.50 3.56 0.70
CA LEU A 70 8.90 3.48 0.24
C LEU A 70 9.86 4.21 1.19
N LYS A 71 9.46 5.36 1.75
CA LYS A 71 10.27 6.03 2.80
C LYS A 71 10.43 5.14 4.03
N SER A 72 9.36 4.48 4.48
CA SER A 72 9.41 3.53 5.59
C SER A 72 10.26 2.31 5.25
N LEU A 73 10.20 1.81 4.01
CA LEU A 73 11.03 0.71 3.54
C LEU A 73 12.51 1.10 3.56
N ALA A 74 12.89 2.23 2.95
CA ALA A 74 14.27 2.73 2.93
C ALA A 74 14.83 2.91 4.35
N TYR A 75 14.04 3.49 5.25
CA TYR A 75 14.44 3.65 6.67
C TYR A 75 14.81 2.32 7.33
N ASN A 76 14.06 1.25 7.05
CA ASN A 76 14.31 -0.07 7.63
C ASN A 76 15.50 -0.79 6.96
N ILE A 77 15.61 -0.70 5.62
CA ILE A 77 16.72 -1.29 4.86
C ILE A 77 18.07 -0.69 5.34
N ASN A 78 18.14 0.63 5.56
CA ASN A 78 19.32 1.30 6.09
C ASN A 78 19.71 0.81 7.50
N ARG A 79 18.79 0.14 8.20
CA ARG A 79 19.01 -0.52 9.50
C ARG A 79 19.20 -2.04 9.35
N LYS A 80 19.50 -2.51 8.13
CA LYS A 80 19.74 -3.92 7.80
C LYS A 80 18.52 -4.84 7.89
N ASN A 81 17.32 -4.28 8.03
CA ASN A 81 16.06 -5.02 7.96
C ASN A 81 15.57 -5.02 6.51
N LYS A 82 15.81 -6.12 5.76
CA LYS A 82 15.48 -6.22 4.33
C LYS A 82 14.16 -6.94 4.06
N ASN A 83 13.81 -7.92 4.89
CA ASN A 83 12.63 -8.77 4.72
C ASN A 83 11.43 -8.13 5.40
N LEU A 84 10.68 -7.33 4.65
CA LEU A 84 9.65 -6.47 5.20
C LEU A 84 8.29 -6.73 4.56
N LYS A 85 7.28 -6.72 5.39
CA LYS A 85 5.87 -6.84 5.02
C LYS A 85 5.11 -5.72 5.71
N PHE A 86 4.64 -4.75 4.93
CA PHE A 86 3.92 -3.59 5.43
C PHE A 86 2.52 -3.50 4.85
N TYR A 87 1.57 -3.01 5.62
CA TYR A 87 0.29 -2.54 5.12
C TYR A 87 -0.09 -1.21 5.78
N GLU A 88 -0.89 -0.42 5.07
CA GLU A 88 -1.40 0.87 5.52
C GLU A 88 -2.82 1.06 5.04
N PHE A 89 -3.75 1.36 5.96
CA PHE A 89 -5.03 1.94 5.63
C PHE A 89 -4.89 3.46 5.57
N GLY A 90 -5.38 4.06 4.49
CA GLY A 90 -5.30 5.50 4.34
C GLY A 90 -6.15 6.01 3.20
N SER A 91 -6.15 7.32 3.01
CA SER A 91 -6.83 7.96 1.90
C SER A 91 -5.85 8.51 0.88
N LYS A 92 -6.23 8.48 -0.39
CA LYS A 92 -5.64 9.24 -1.48
C LYS A 92 -6.55 10.42 -1.82
N TYR A 93 -5.96 11.49 -2.29
CA TYR A 93 -6.65 12.75 -2.56
C TYR A 93 -6.36 13.20 -3.98
N GLU A 94 -7.40 13.55 -4.72
CA GLU A 94 -7.33 13.97 -6.11
C GLU A 94 -8.26 15.17 -6.34
N LYS A 95 -7.87 16.11 -7.22
CA LYS A 95 -8.73 17.19 -7.67
C LYS A 95 -9.14 16.92 -9.12
N ILE A 96 -10.41 16.59 -9.36
CA ILE A 96 -10.96 16.27 -10.66
C ILE A 96 -12.09 17.28 -10.98
N ASN A 97 -12.00 18.00 -12.10
CA ASN A 97 -12.99 18.99 -12.52
C ASN A 97 -13.35 19.97 -11.38
N ASP A 98 -12.34 20.53 -10.72
CA ASP A 98 -12.45 21.44 -9.57
C ASP A 98 -13.16 20.89 -8.33
N LYS A 99 -13.44 19.58 -8.30
CA LYS A 99 -13.96 18.90 -7.12
C LYS A 99 -12.85 18.09 -6.44
N TYR A 100 -12.81 18.19 -5.11
CA TYR A 100 -11.92 17.38 -4.30
C TYR A 100 -12.54 16.02 -4.08
N ASN A 101 -11.76 14.99 -4.36
CA ASN A 101 -12.13 13.60 -4.17
C ASN A 101 -11.18 12.93 -3.17
N GLU A 102 -11.74 12.33 -2.15
CA GLU A 102 -11.04 11.49 -1.19
C GLU A 102 -11.48 10.05 -1.40
N LYS A 103 -10.53 9.13 -1.51
CA LYS A 103 -10.81 7.72 -1.64
C LYS A 103 -9.98 6.90 -0.66
N LYS A 104 -10.66 6.10 0.16
CA LYS A 104 -10.02 5.19 1.09
C LYS A 104 -9.37 4.05 0.35
N ILE A 105 -8.16 3.70 0.72
CA ILE A 105 -7.36 2.65 0.08
C ILE A 105 -6.57 1.86 1.12
N LEU A 106 -6.33 0.59 0.81
CA LEU A 106 -5.36 -0.25 1.50
C LEU A 106 -4.12 -0.39 0.62
N GLY A 107 -2.97 -0.04 1.15
CA GLY A 107 -1.65 -0.33 0.57
C GLY A 107 -1.05 -1.56 1.22
N ILE A 108 -0.45 -2.44 0.42
CA ILE A 108 0.30 -3.62 0.90
C ILE A 108 1.65 -3.63 0.18
N LEU A 109 2.74 -3.72 0.92
CA LEU A 109 4.11 -3.73 0.37
C LEU A 109 4.88 -4.91 0.95
N ILE A 110 5.59 -5.62 0.09
CA ILE A 110 6.51 -6.70 0.48
C ILE A 110 7.88 -6.49 -0.15
N SER A 111 8.93 -6.82 0.59
CA SER A 111 10.32 -6.69 0.16
C SER A 111 11.19 -7.81 0.70
N GLY A 112 12.21 -8.21 -0.07
CA GLY A 112 13.23 -9.16 0.35
C GLY A 112 12.81 -10.62 0.22
N ASN A 113 13.09 -11.43 1.25
CA ASN A 113 12.87 -12.86 1.27
C ASN A 113 11.67 -13.26 2.15
N ILE A 114 10.98 -14.32 1.76
CA ILE A 114 9.99 -15.01 2.61
C ILE A 114 10.71 -15.85 3.65
N ILE A 115 11.76 -16.58 3.20
CA ILE A 115 12.61 -17.46 3.99
C ILE A 115 14.03 -17.05 3.72
N ASP A 116 14.77 -16.72 4.78
CA ASP A 116 16.20 -16.49 4.69
C ASP A 116 16.98 -17.79 4.52
N GLU A 117 18.14 -17.70 3.91
CA GLU A 117 19.04 -18.83 3.77
C GLU A 117 19.45 -19.36 5.15
N SER A 118 19.34 -20.67 5.30
CA SER A 118 19.70 -21.39 6.51
C SER A 118 20.40 -22.71 6.11
N TRP A 119 20.94 -23.42 7.10
CA TRP A 119 21.65 -24.68 6.86
C TRP A 119 20.77 -25.76 6.19
N TYR A 120 19.46 -25.65 6.27
CA TYR A 120 18.49 -26.64 5.72
C TYR A 120 17.63 -26.10 4.59
N SER A 121 17.65 -24.79 4.29
CA SER A 121 16.84 -24.19 3.22
C SER A 121 17.59 -23.10 2.46
N LYS A 122 17.37 -23.04 1.14
CA LYS A 122 17.78 -21.90 0.33
C LYS A 122 16.84 -20.73 0.58
N ASN A 123 17.32 -19.51 0.34
CA ASN A 123 16.47 -18.35 0.43
C ASN A 123 15.35 -18.41 -0.61
N ILE A 124 14.13 -18.04 -0.19
CA ILE A 124 12.98 -17.91 -1.08
C ILE A 124 12.59 -16.44 -1.11
N LYS A 125 12.73 -15.82 -2.27
CA LYS A 125 12.38 -14.40 -2.47
C LYS A 125 10.88 -14.21 -2.63
N PHE A 126 10.41 -13.04 -2.25
CA PHE A 126 9.05 -12.61 -2.63
C PHE A 126 8.93 -12.48 -4.15
N ASP A 127 7.75 -12.79 -4.66
CA ASP A 127 7.37 -12.54 -6.04
C ASP A 127 5.99 -11.87 -6.13
N LEU A 128 5.62 -11.47 -7.35
CA LEU A 128 4.35 -10.80 -7.62
C LEU A 128 3.14 -11.70 -7.33
N TYR A 129 3.27 -13.01 -7.54
CA TYR A 129 2.18 -13.96 -7.37
C TYR A 129 1.86 -14.24 -5.90
N ILE A 130 2.86 -14.15 -5.03
CA ILE A 130 2.66 -14.24 -3.58
C ILE A 130 1.81 -13.06 -3.11
N LEU A 131 2.15 -11.83 -3.53
CA LEU A 131 1.33 -10.66 -3.21
C LEU A 131 -0.07 -10.76 -3.82
N LYS A 132 -0.17 -11.26 -5.05
CA LYS A 132 -1.46 -11.54 -5.68
C LYS A 132 -2.31 -12.50 -4.83
N ASN A 133 -1.74 -13.61 -4.38
CA ASN A 133 -2.47 -14.58 -3.55
C ASN A 133 -2.99 -13.96 -2.24
N ILE A 134 -2.21 -13.09 -1.61
CA ILE A 134 -2.64 -12.37 -0.40
C ILE A 134 -3.87 -11.51 -0.71
N VAL A 135 -3.84 -10.72 -1.80
CA VAL A 135 -4.97 -9.88 -2.22
C VAL A 135 -6.20 -10.75 -2.58
N LEU A 136 -6.00 -11.84 -3.32
CA LEU A 136 -7.08 -12.75 -3.69
C LEU A 136 -7.72 -13.42 -2.46
N ASN A 137 -6.96 -13.73 -1.43
CA ASN A 137 -7.50 -14.30 -0.19
C ASN A 137 -8.32 -13.25 0.59
N ILE A 138 -7.93 -11.98 0.57
CA ILE A 138 -8.77 -10.89 1.10
C ILE A 138 -10.10 -10.87 0.33
N PHE A 139 -10.07 -10.88 -1.01
CA PHE A 139 -11.28 -10.85 -1.85
C PHE A 139 -12.18 -12.07 -1.60
N LYS A 140 -11.61 -13.28 -1.47
CA LYS A 140 -12.35 -14.49 -1.14
C LYS A 140 -13.03 -14.40 0.23
N LYS A 141 -12.33 -13.87 1.25
CA LYS A 141 -12.87 -13.73 2.61
C LYS A 141 -14.12 -12.86 2.64
N PHE A 142 -14.23 -11.89 1.74
CA PHE A 142 -15.38 -10.99 1.63
C PHE A 142 -16.30 -11.32 0.45
N SER A 143 -16.10 -12.46 -0.23
CA SER A 143 -16.88 -12.89 -1.39
C SER A 143 -16.96 -11.83 -2.51
N ILE A 144 -15.87 -11.03 -2.68
CA ILE A 144 -15.79 -9.99 -3.70
C ILE A 144 -15.55 -10.66 -5.06
N LYS A 145 -16.49 -10.47 -6.00
CA LYS A 145 -16.32 -10.88 -7.39
C LYS A 145 -15.51 -9.83 -8.15
N PHE A 146 -14.56 -10.26 -8.96
CA PHE A 146 -13.67 -9.37 -9.70
C PHE A 146 -13.40 -9.88 -11.11
N ILE A 147 -12.99 -8.96 -11.99
CA ILE A 147 -12.50 -9.25 -13.34
C ILE A 147 -10.99 -8.96 -13.32
N GLU A 148 -10.20 -9.94 -13.74
CA GLU A 148 -8.74 -9.84 -13.76
C GLU A 148 -8.24 -9.44 -15.15
N LYS A 149 -7.27 -8.50 -15.18
CA LYS A 149 -6.51 -8.14 -16.39
C LYS A 149 -5.01 -8.18 -16.07
N TYR A 150 -4.28 -8.87 -16.92
CA TYR A 150 -2.83 -9.00 -16.84
C TYR A 150 -2.13 -8.01 -17.78
N ASN A 151 -1.03 -7.44 -17.29
CA ASN A 151 0.00 -6.81 -18.08
C ASN A 151 1.36 -7.29 -17.53
N GLU A 152 2.44 -7.27 -18.30
CA GLU A 152 3.75 -7.88 -17.99
C GLU A 152 4.28 -7.66 -16.57
N ARG A 153 3.98 -6.50 -15.94
CA ARG A 153 4.45 -6.15 -14.58
C ARG A 153 3.33 -5.71 -13.63
N LYS A 154 2.07 -5.86 -14.07
CA LYS A 154 0.94 -5.31 -13.34
C LYS A 154 -0.29 -6.19 -13.50
N ILE A 155 -0.92 -6.51 -12.40
CA ILE A 155 -2.19 -7.21 -12.35
C ILE A 155 -3.24 -6.23 -11.85
N SER A 156 -4.35 -6.10 -12.58
CA SER A 156 -5.45 -5.22 -12.21
C SER A 156 -6.70 -6.06 -11.98
N LEU A 157 -7.33 -5.88 -10.82
CA LEU A 157 -8.59 -6.50 -10.45
C LEU A 157 -9.65 -5.40 -10.41
N ARG A 158 -10.77 -5.58 -11.12
CA ARG A 158 -11.91 -4.67 -11.07
C ARG A 158 -13.08 -5.33 -10.36
N TYR A 159 -13.71 -4.62 -9.46
CA TYR A 159 -14.87 -5.05 -8.68
C TYR A 159 -15.81 -3.86 -8.46
N GLY A 160 -17.01 -3.94 -9.02
CA GLY A 160 -17.91 -2.79 -9.05
C GLY A 160 -17.28 -1.58 -9.75
N SER A 161 -17.28 -0.43 -9.08
CA SER A 161 -16.62 0.82 -9.51
C SER A 161 -15.13 0.88 -9.14
N ASP A 162 -14.67 -0.02 -8.28
CA ASP A 162 -13.38 0.02 -7.63
C ASP A 162 -12.36 -0.88 -8.30
N LYS A 163 -11.10 -0.70 -7.94
CA LYS A 163 -9.98 -1.46 -8.51
C LYS A 163 -8.94 -1.80 -7.45
N ALA A 164 -8.30 -2.95 -7.63
CA ALA A 164 -7.04 -3.26 -7.00
C ALA A 164 -5.94 -3.38 -8.06
N ILE A 165 -4.75 -2.93 -7.74
CA ILE A 165 -3.59 -2.96 -8.61
C ILE A 165 -2.46 -3.61 -7.84
N ILE A 166 -1.84 -4.62 -8.44
CA ILE A 166 -0.70 -5.35 -7.90
C ILE A 166 0.43 -5.21 -8.91
N SER A 167 1.60 -4.75 -8.50
CA SER A 167 2.73 -4.52 -9.40
C SER A 167 4.08 -4.68 -8.71
N SER A 168 5.11 -4.97 -9.49
CA SER A 168 6.49 -4.72 -9.06
C SER A 168 6.74 -3.21 -9.04
N VAL A 169 7.50 -2.74 -8.07
CA VAL A 169 7.92 -1.34 -8.01
C VAL A 169 9.06 -1.11 -9.00
N ASN A 170 9.00 -0.01 -9.75
CA ASN A 170 10.00 0.27 -10.79
C ASN A 170 11.36 0.58 -10.17
N LYS A 171 12.44 0.05 -10.76
CA LYS A 171 13.82 0.27 -10.32
C LYS A 171 14.20 1.75 -10.23
N SER A 172 13.78 2.56 -11.20
CA SER A 172 14.04 4.01 -11.18
C SER A 172 13.40 4.69 -9.95
N LEU A 173 12.18 4.26 -9.57
CA LEU A 173 11.52 4.75 -8.38
C LEU A 173 12.22 4.25 -7.10
N LEU A 174 12.65 2.99 -7.05
CA LEU A 174 13.41 2.46 -5.91
C LEU A 174 14.73 3.23 -5.71
N SER A 175 15.45 3.48 -6.80
CA SER A 175 16.71 4.24 -6.77
C SER A 175 16.51 5.68 -6.25
N SER A 176 15.37 6.33 -6.54
CA SER A 176 15.07 7.67 -6.02
C SER A 176 14.86 7.70 -4.50
N TYR A 177 14.63 6.54 -3.88
CA TYR A 177 14.56 6.35 -2.43
C TYR A 177 15.81 5.67 -1.85
N GLU A 178 16.89 5.55 -2.63
CA GLU A 178 18.15 4.87 -2.22
C GLU A 178 17.91 3.40 -1.84
N ILE A 179 16.95 2.74 -2.48
CA ILE A 179 16.63 1.32 -2.26
C ILE A 179 17.32 0.51 -3.36
N GLU A 180 18.31 -0.31 -2.99
CA GLU A 180 19.02 -1.22 -3.89
C GLU A 180 18.30 -2.56 -4.07
N GLU A 181 17.29 -2.87 -3.24
CA GLU A 181 16.55 -4.13 -3.28
C GLU A 181 15.66 -4.21 -4.51
N ASP A 182 15.83 -5.27 -5.33
CA ASP A 182 15.11 -5.45 -6.60
C ASP A 182 13.71 -6.09 -6.39
N ASN A 183 13.49 -6.78 -5.26
CA ASN A 183 12.28 -7.56 -5.00
C ASN A 183 11.32 -6.78 -4.13
N VAL A 184 10.80 -5.68 -4.66
CA VAL A 184 9.78 -4.85 -3.99
C VAL A 184 8.49 -4.91 -4.79
N PHE A 185 7.43 -5.38 -4.15
CA PHE A 185 6.09 -5.48 -4.76
C PHE A 185 5.09 -4.69 -3.93
N TYR A 186 4.17 -4.07 -4.63
CA TYR A 186 3.15 -3.21 -4.03
C TYR A 186 1.76 -3.54 -4.58
N ALA A 187 0.80 -3.60 -3.69
CA ALA A 187 -0.62 -3.65 -4.04
C ALA A 187 -1.37 -2.46 -3.44
N THR A 188 -2.32 -1.92 -4.19
CA THR A 188 -3.31 -0.96 -3.70
C THR A 188 -4.70 -1.50 -3.97
N ILE A 189 -5.58 -1.41 -2.98
CA ILE A 189 -6.98 -1.86 -3.03
C ILE A 189 -7.83 -0.65 -2.66
N GLU A 190 -8.75 -0.25 -3.52
CA GLU A 190 -9.75 0.78 -3.21
C GLU A 190 -10.83 0.16 -2.31
N LEU A 191 -11.27 0.88 -1.26
CA LEU A 191 -12.19 0.39 -0.24
C LEU A 191 -13.54 1.13 -0.28
#